data_ad1a28c48b8e5777665eb623a45f3168
#
_entry.id   ad1a28c48b8e5777665eb623a45f3168
#
_cell.length_a   1.000
_cell.length_b   1.000
_cell.length_c   1.000
_cell.angle_alpha   90.00
_cell.angle_beta   90.00
_cell.angle_gamma   90.00
#
_symmetry.space_group_name_H-M   'P 1'
#
loop_
_entity.id
_entity.type
_entity.pdbx_description
1 polymer ?
#
loop_
_entity_poly.entity_id
_entity_poly.type
_entity_poly.pdbx_seq_one_letter_code
_entity_poly.pdbx_strand_id
1 'polypeptide(L)'
;MRLFNKSELKAVIGHELGHFSSKDTDYSTKFAPVYRGLGNSINSLTDPNEGGTGGIATLAPLLVLSSMYDIFSENVAFISREREFEADKVGVSVSSPRDLAYSLTKVTLFSSMWNEVRGDNIRRLNQGKISPNLSEVFMDNAAYNLSKNILEEEKESILNSSIFHPTDSHPPLSDRLESIGYKSDEIVIDEVLNQGDSCSDLILDAEKIEEDLTDVEHRMILALGLAVIPEEDNQGGNLEAVVYSMAAAMIGADGRIEQEEVEVAEQIGIQLIKTFDKTDFRQYIKNLDSVPNIIDLAKKLSSMDKTNKGIIFSYLEAIANADEDLAKEEQKILNELKKIWSL
;
A
#
# COMPACT_ATOMS: atom_id res chain seq x y z
N MET A 1 0.78 -6.92 -11.55
CA MET A 1 1.28 -8.08 -12.32
C MET A 1 2.08 -9.07 -11.47
N ARG A 2 2.97 -8.62 -10.58
CA ARG A 2 3.77 -9.51 -9.70
C ARG A 2 2.93 -10.45 -8.81
N LEU A 3 1.67 -10.10 -8.50
CA LEU A 3 0.76 -10.92 -7.68
C LEU A 3 0.09 -12.07 -8.45
N PHE A 4 0.04 -12.03 -9.77
CA PHE A 4 -0.70 -12.98 -10.56
C PHE A 4 0.20 -14.08 -11.12
N ASN A 5 -0.33 -15.31 -11.18
CA ASN A 5 0.18 -16.34 -12.06
C ASN A 5 -0.40 -16.16 -13.48
N LYS A 6 0.10 -16.92 -14.44
CA LYS A 6 -0.29 -16.80 -15.86
C LYS A 6 -1.78 -17.09 -16.10
N SER A 7 -2.38 -18.02 -15.36
CA SER A 7 -3.81 -18.36 -15.49
C SER A 7 -4.70 -17.27 -14.91
N GLU A 8 -4.32 -16.72 -13.77
CA GLU A 8 -5.00 -15.57 -13.15
C GLU A 8 -4.92 -14.33 -14.03
N LEU A 9 -3.74 -14.00 -14.57
CA LEU A 9 -3.59 -12.89 -15.51
C LEU A 9 -4.46 -13.08 -16.74
N LYS A 10 -4.55 -14.31 -17.26
CA LYS A 10 -5.43 -14.65 -18.39
C LYS A 10 -6.89 -14.40 -18.05
N ALA A 11 -7.34 -14.76 -16.83
CA ALA A 11 -8.68 -14.48 -16.36
C ALA A 11 -8.96 -12.98 -16.29
N VAL A 12 -8.03 -12.18 -15.74
CA VAL A 12 -8.14 -10.72 -15.67
C VAL A 12 -8.19 -10.10 -17.06
N ILE A 13 -7.30 -10.49 -17.98
CA ILE A 13 -7.33 -9.99 -19.35
C ILE A 13 -8.64 -10.36 -20.05
N GLY A 14 -9.16 -11.56 -19.81
CA GLY A 14 -10.45 -11.99 -20.33
C GLY A 14 -11.60 -11.13 -19.80
N HIS A 15 -11.59 -10.82 -18.51
CA HIS A 15 -12.53 -9.91 -17.87
C HIS A 15 -12.47 -8.50 -18.50
N GLU A 16 -11.28 -7.92 -18.62
CA GLU A 16 -11.11 -6.59 -19.24
C GLU A 16 -11.58 -6.58 -20.72
N LEU A 17 -11.28 -7.63 -21.46
CA LEU A 17 -11.78 -7.76 -22.83
C LEU A 17 -13.29 -7.98 -22.89
N GLY A 18 -13.88 -8.54 -21.84
CA GLY A 18 -15.32 -8.67 -21.67
C GLY A 18 -16.03 -7.32 -21.74
N HIS A 19 -15.47 -6.28 -21.15
CA HIS A 19 -16.00 -4.91 -21.23
C HIS A 19 -16.03 -4.35 -22.65
N PHE A 20 -15.11 -4.75 -23.51
CA PHE A 20 -15.10 -4.35 -24.93
C PHE A 20 -16.03 -5.17 -25.80
N SER A 21 -16.39 -6.40 -25.40
CA SER A 21 -17.30 -7.26 -26.15
C SER A 21 -18.78 -6.87 -26.00
N SER A 22 -19.12 -6.21 -24.92
CA SER A 22 -20.45 -5.66 -24.65
C SER A 22 -20.58 -4.23 -25.24
N LYS A 23 -21.82 -3.70 -25.32
CA LYS A 23 -22.08 -2.33 -25.78
C LYS A 23 -21.62 -1.26 -24.79
N ASP A 24 -20.59 -1.51 -24.00
CA ASP A 24 -20.12 -0.70 -22.89
C ASP A 24 -19.65 0.68 -23.34
N THR A 25 -18.92 0.73 -24.44
CA THR A 25 -18.44 1.97 -25.04
C THR A 25 -19.61 2.87 -25.50
N ASP A 26 -20.65 2.27 -26.08
CA ASP A 26 -21.85 2.99 -26.52
C ASP A 26 -22.61 3.61 -25.35
N TYR A 27 -22.72 2.85 -24.24
CA TYR A 27 -23.37 3.31 -23.03
C TYR A 27 -22.63 4.49 -22.40
N SER A 28 -21.33 4.33 -22.15
CA SER A 28 -20.49 5.38 -21.58
C SER A 28 -20.51 6.66 -22.41
N THR A 29 -20.48 6.55 -23.74
CA THR A 29 -20.52 7.69 -24.66
C THR A 29 -21.86 8.44 -24.59
N LYS A 30 -22.97 7.74 -24.39
CA LYS A 30 -24.32 8.35 -24.31
C LYS A 30 -24.60 9.01 -22.96
N PHE A 31 -24.13 8.41 -21.88
CA PHE A 31 -24.48 8.85 -20.52
C PHE A 31 -23.46 9.81 -19.88
N ALA A 32 -22.18 9.75 -20.26
CA ALA A 32 -21.16 10.66 -19.73
C ALA A 32 -21.48 12.15 -19.93
N PRO A 33 -22.06 12.60 -21.07
CA PRO A 33 -22.46 13.99 -21.23
C PRO A 33 -23.58 14.43 -20.27
N VAL A 34 -24.54 13.54 -20.00
CA VAL A 34 -25.66 13.82 -19.07
C VAL A 34 -25.11 13.97 -17.65
N TYR A 35 -24.25 13.05 -17.24
CA TYR A 35 -23.60 13.08 -15.93
C TYR A 35 -22.81 14.36 -15.71
N ARG A 36 -21.99 14.73 -16.70
CA ARG A 36 -21.19 15.98 -16.67
C ARG A 36 -22.09 17.20 -16.65
N GLY A 37 -23.18 17.20 -17.44
CA GLY A 37 -24.13 18.30 -17.50
C GLY A 37 -24.82 18.54 -16.15
N LEU A 38 -25.30 17.48 -15.50
CA LEU A 38 -25.91 17.56 -14.17
C LEU A 38 -24.92 18.07 -13.12
N GLY A 39 -23.70 17.50 -13.08
CA GLY A 39 -22.65 17.93 -12.15
C GLY A 39 -22.26 19.39 -12.33
N ASN A 40 -22.06 19.85 -13.57
CA ASN A 40 -21.77 21.26 -13.85
C ASN A 40 -22.91 22.19 -13.43
N SER A 41 -24.16 21.78 -13.64
CA SER A 41 -25.33 22.58 -13.23
C SER A 41 -25.45 22.70 -11.72
N ILE A 42 -25.15 21.62 -10.98
CA ILE A 42 -25.10 21.64 -9.51
C ILE A 42 -23.98 22.56 -9.04
N ASN A 43 -22.78 22.42 -9.61
CA ASN A 43 -21.63 23.26 -9.24
C ASN A 43 -21.89 24.74 -9.51
N SER A 44 -22.48 25.10 -10.66
CA SER A 44 -22.81 26.51 -10.98
C SER A 44 -23.84 27.11 -10.01
N LEU A 45 -24.74 26.30 -9.42
CA LEU A 45 -25.70 26.76 -8.43
C LEU A 45 -25.08 26.89 -7.03
N THR A 46 -23.99 26.20 -6.75
CA THR A 46 -23.31 26.16 -5.44
C THR A 46 -22.08 27.05 -5.37
N ASP A 47 -21.48 27.45 -6.51
CA ASP A 47 -20.28 28.28 -6.55
C ASP A 47 -20.62 29.75 -6.27
N PRO A 48 -20.10 30.33 -5.17
CA PRO A 48 -20.33 31.73 -4.84
C PRO A 48 -19.69 32.72 -5.86
N ASN A 49 -18.68 32.29 -6.62
CA ASN A 49 -17.92 33.12 -7.54
C ASN A 49 -18.57 33.24 -8.92
N GLU A 50 -19.47 32.31 -9.31
CA GLU A 50 -20.17 32.36 -10.60
C GLU A 50 -21.56 33.04 -10.53
N GLY A 51 -21.82 33.84 -9.49
CA GLY A 51 -23.08 34.56 -9.30
C GLY A 51 -24.20 33.70 -8.75
N GLY A 52 -23.89 32.55 -8.21
CA GLY A 52 -24.79 31.73 -7.41
C GLY A 52 -25.17 32.52 -6.14
N THR A 53 -26.26 33.30 -6.24
CA THR A 53 -26.87 33.91 -5.05
C THR A 53 -27.38 32.76 -4.20
N GLY A 54 -26.59 32.33 -3.18
CA GLY A 54 -26.96 31.29 -2.20
C GLY A 54 -28.20 31.69 -1.39
N GLY A 55 -29.30 32.00 -2.11
CA GLY A 55 -30.56 32.41 -1.55
C GLY A 55 -31.60 31.26 -1.63
N ILE A 56 -32.66 31.41 -0.90
CA ILE A 56 -33.82 30.47 -0.86
C ILE A 56 -34.28 30.11 -2.28
N ALA A 57 -34.12 30.98 -3.27
CA ALA A 57 -34.50 30.78 -4.66
C ALA A 57 -33.73 29.68 -5.40
N THR A 58 -32.45 29.40 -4.99
CA THR A 58 -31.62 28.37 -5.61
C THR A 58 -31.81 26.98 -4.97
N LEU A 59 -32.39 26.92 -3.78
CA LEU A 59 -32.61 25.66 -3.05
C LEU A 59 -33.50 24.66 -3.81
N ALA A 60 -34.60 25.12 -4.38
CA ALA A 60 -35.56 24.24 -5.07
C ALA A 60 -34.93 23.62 -6.35
N PRO A 61 -34.31 24.40 -7.27
CA PRO A 61 -33.54 23.83 -8.40
C PRO A 61 -32.42 22.90 -7.96
N LEU A 62 -31.69 23.24 -6.91
CA LEU A 62 -30.57 22.42 -6.38
C LEU A 62 -31.09 21.06 -5.90
N LEU A 63 -32.15 21.03 -5.10
CA LEU A 63 -32.78 19.79 -4.61
C LEU A 63 -33.25 18.89 -5.76
N VAL A 64 -33.86 19.47 -6.79
CA VAL A 64 -34.31 18.72 -7.97
C VAL A 64 -33.12 18.13 -8.72
N LEU A 65 -32.10 18.95 -9.02
CA LEU A 65 -30.92 18.49 -9.74
C LEU A 65 -30.13 17.45 -8.93
N SER A 66 -29.96 17.63 -7.62
CA SER A 66 -29.33 16.64 -6.76
C SER A 66 -30.09 15.32 -6.75
N SER A 67 -31.41 15.36 -6.60
CA SER A 67 -32.27 14.16 -6.65
C SER A 67 -32.18 13.47 -8.02
N MET A 68 -32.15 14.21 -9.11
CA MET A 68 -31.95 13.65 -10.46
C MET A 68 -30.56 13.02 -10.60
N TYR A 69 -29.52 13.67 -10.05
CA TYR A 69 -28.16 13.17 -10.05
C TYR A 69 -28.07 11.85 -9.27
N ASP A 70 -28.65 11.77 -8.08
CA ASP A 70 -28.68 10.56 -7.25
C ASP A 70 -29.36 9.40 -7.95
N ILE A 71 -30.60 9.60 -8.48
CA ILE A 71 -31.30 8.57 -9.22
C ILE A 71 -30.54 8.12 -10.45
N PHE A 72 -29.89 9.05 -11.16
CA PHE A 72 -29.09 8.73 -12.32
C PHE A 72 -27.82 7.94 -11.93
N SER A 73 -27.15 8.34 -10.84
CA SER A 73 -25.97 7.67 -10.30
C SER A 73 -26.27 6.23 -9.88
N GLU A 74 -27.38 6.00 -9.18
CA GLU A 74 -27.83 4.66 -8.78
C GLU A 74 -28.10 3.76 -9.99
N ASN A 75 -28.77 4.28 -11.03
CA ASN A 75 -29.03 3.50 -12.24
C ASN A 75 -27.76 3.19 -13.03
N VAL A 76 -26.83 4.15 -13.14
CA VAL A 76 -25.53 3.93 -13.79
C VAL A 76 -24.73 2.87 -13.02
N ALA A 77 -24.71 2.96 -11.69
CA ALA A 77 -24.02 1.98 -10.84
C ALA A 77 -24.66 0.58 -10.97
N PHE A 78 -25.99 0.49 -11.02
CA PHE A 78 -26.68 -0.78 -11.25
C PHE A 78 -26.25 -1.41 -12.58
N ILE A 79 -26.29 -0.65 -13.68
CA ILE A 79 -25.85 -1.14 -14.99
C ILE A 79 -24.37 -1.51 -14.98
N SER A 80 -23.52 -0.73 -14.32
CA SER A 80 -22.10 -1.07 -14.15
C SER A 80 -21.93 -2.43 -13.48
N ARG A 81 -22.66 -2.70 -12.39
CA ARG A 81 -22.59 -4.00 -11.70
C ARG A 81 -23.01 -5.17 -12.58
N GLU A 82 -24.08 -5.03 -13.36
CA GLU A 82 -24.49 -6.07 -14.31
C GLU A 82 -23.39 -6.37 -15.35
N ARG A 83 -22.69 -5.34 -15.79
CA ARG A 83 -21.57 -5.45 -16.75
C ARG A 83 -20.37 -6.15 -16.14
N GLU A 84 -20.09 -5.93 -14.86
CA GLU A 84 -19.04 -6.67 -14.14
C GLU A 84 -19.33 -8.18 -14.17
N PHE A 85 -20.57 -8.60 -13.90
CA PHE A 85 -20.94 -10.01 -13.97
C PHE A 85 -20.79 -10.60 -15.39
N GLU A 86 -21.12 -9.84 -16.45
CA GLU A 86 -20.90 -10.30 -17.81
C GLU A 86 -19.41 -10.38 -18.16
N ALA A 87 -18.60 -9.42 -17.73
CA ALA A 87 -17.14 -9.46 -17.88
C ALA A 87 -16.53 -10.64 -17.14
N ASP A 88 -17.02 -10.94 -15.92
CA ASP A 88 -16.59 -12.11 -15.14
C ASP A 88 -16.84 -13.42 -15.88
N LYS A 89 -17.99 -13.57 -16.55
CA LYS A 89 -18.27 -14.76 -17.39
C LYS A 89 -17.26 -14.92 -18.52
N VAL A 90 -16.82 -13.81 -19.13
CA VAL A 90 -15.78 -13.85 -20.17
C VAL A 90 -14.45 -14.26 -19.56
N GLY A 91 -14.05 -13.69 -18.41
CA GLY A 91 -12.86 -14.08 -17.67
C GLY A 91 -12.82 -15.57 -17.36
N VAL A 92 -13.93 -16.12 -16.83
CA VAL A 92 -14.08 -17.57 -16.57
C VAL A 92 -13.97 -18.39 -17.85
N SER A 93 -14.56 -17.92 -18.96
CA SER A 93 -14.58 -18.68 -20.23
C SER A 93 -13.19 -18.88 -20.83
N VAL A 94 -12.25 -17.99 -20.55
CA VAL A 94 -10.86 -18.06 -21.07
C VAL A 94 -9.87 -18.67 -20.08
N SER A 95 -10.26 -18.86 -18.81
CA SER A 95 -9.45 -19.48 -17.77
C SER A 95 -10.29 -20.47 -16.95
N SER A 96 -10.51 -20.19 -15.65
CA SER A 96 -11.37 -20.99 -14.79
C SER A 96 -12.07 -20.12 -13.73
N PRO A 97 -13.17 -20.60 -13.10
CA PRO A 97 -13.77 -19.93 -11.95
C PRO A 97 -12.77 -19.69 -10.82
N ARG A 98 -11.91 -20.67 -10.53
CA ARG A 98 -10.87 -20.56 -9.51
C ARG A 98 -9.87 -19.44 -9.81
N ASP A 99 -9.34 -19.39 -11.04
CA ASP A 99 -8.33 -18.40 -11.41
C ASP A 99 -8.91 -16.98 -11.32
N LEU A 100 -10.15 -16.77 -11.77
CA LEU A 100 -10.83 -15.49 -11.64
C LEU A 100 -11.12 -15.15 -10.18
N ALA A 101 -11.59 -16.11 -9.37
CA ALA A 101 -11.86 -15.92 -7.95
C ALA A 101 -10.61 -15.46 -7.19
N TYR A 102 -9.48 -16.14 -7.41
CA TYR A 102 -8.21 -15.74 -6.80
C TYR A 102 -7.71 -14.39 -7.32
N SER A 103 -7.89 -14.07 -8.59
CA SER A 103 -7.55 -12.77 -9.16
C SER A 103 -8.35 -11.64 -8.49
N LEU A 104 -9.66 -11.78 -8.40
CA LEU A 104 -10.55 -10.80 -7.77
C LEU A 104 -10.20 -10.61 -6.29
N THR A 105 -9.96 -11.71 -5.58
CA THR A 105 -9.53 -11.67 -4.17
C THR A 105 -8.21 -10.92 -4.02
N LYS A 106 -7.21 -11.21 -4.86
CA LYS A 106 -5.93 -10.49 -4.85
C LYS A 106 -6.11 -9.00 -5.09
N VAL A 107 -6.86 -8.60 -6.12
CA VAL A 107 -7.10 -7.19 -6.41
C VAL A 107 -7.75 -6.51 -5.22
N THR A 108 -8.74 -7.13 -4.60
CA THR A 108 -9.47 -6.54 -3.47
C THR A 108 -8.62 -6.42 -2.22
N LEU A 109 -7.93 -7.49 -1.81
CA LEU A 109 -7.07 -7.51 -0.63
C LEU A 109 -5.88 -6.54 -0.73
N PHE A 110 -5.26 -6.49 -1.90
CA PHE A 110 -4.01 -5.74 -2.05
C PHE A 110 -4.19 -4.31 -2.58
N SER A 111 -5.41 -3.88 -2.92
CA SER A 111 -5.66 -2.51 -3.39
C SER A 111 -5.41 -1.45 -2.30
N SER A 112 -5.84 -1.71 -1.07
CA SER A 112 -5.58 -0.85 0.09
C SER A 112 -4.08 -0.71 0.34
N MET A 113 -3.36 -1.82 0.33
CA MET A 113 -1.91 -1.86 0.51
C MET A 113 -1.15 -1.07 -0.56
N TRP A 114 -1.61 -1.11 -1.83
CA TRP A 114 -1.02 -0.28 -2.87
C TRP A 114 -1.19 1.21 -2.58
N ASN A 115 -2.35 1.62 -2.07
CA ASN A 115 -2.58 3.00 -1.65
C ASN A 115 -1.68 3.41 -0.46
N GLU A 116 -1.41 2.50 0.47
CA GLU A 116 -0.45 2.73 1.55
C GLU A 116 0.97 2.93 1.01
N VAL A 117 1.43 2.06 0.10
CA VAL A 117 2.74 2.21 -0.56
C VAL A 117 2.87 3.56 -1.25
N ARG A 118 1.82 4.01 -1.96
CA ARG A 118 1.81 5.34 -2.59
C ARG A 118 1.85 6.48 -1.57
N GLY A 119 1.11 6.37 -0.48
CA GLY A 119 1.14 7.34 0.62
C GLY A 119 2.51 7.41 1.29
N ASP A 120 3.12 6.26 1.55
CA ASP A 120 4.47 6.16 2.08
C ASP A 120 5.51 6.74 1.12
N ASN A 121 5.37 6.50 -0.18
CA ASN A 121 6.24 7.08 -1.19
C ASN A 121 6.19 8.61 -1.19
N ILE A 122 5.01 9.23 -1.06
CA ILE A 122 4.88 10.70 -0.91
C ILE A 122 5.63 11.19 0.32
N ARG A 123 5.51 10.50 1.47
CA ARG A 123 6.24 10.86 2.69
C ARG A 123 7.76 10.74 2.51
N ARG A 124 8.22 9.69 1.83
CA ARG A 124 9.65 9.45 1.54
C ARG A 124 10.22 10.51 0.61
N LEU A 125 9.50 10.89 -0.44
CA LEU A 125 9.90 11.98 -1.34
C LEU A 125 10.07 13.30 -0.60
N ASN A 126 9.18 13.62 0.34
CA ASN A 126 9.31 14.80 1.21
C ASN A 126 10.53 14.74 2.17
N GLN A 127 11.12 13.56 2.35
CA GLN A 127 12.35 13.35 3.11
C GLN A 127 13.61 13.27 2.22
N GLY A 128 13.45 13.45 0.90
CA GLY A 128 14.55 13.29 -0.06
C GLY A 128 14.88 11.84 -0.40
N LYS A 129 14.03 10.88 0.01
CA LYS A 129 14.25 9.45 -0.22
C LYS A 129 13.48 9.00 -1.46
N ILE A 130 14.19 8.45 -2.42
CA ILE A 130 13.63 7.99 -3.70
C ILE A 130 13.68 6.47 -3.75
N SER A 131 12.53 5.82 -3.86
CA SER A 131 12.46 4.36 -4.06
C SER A 131 12.63 4.07 -5.56
N PRO A 132 13.55 3.20 -5.98
CA PRO A 132 13.75 2.92 -7.40
C PRO A 132 12.60 2.12 -8.02
N ASN A 133 11.97 1.25 -7.27
CA ASN A 133 10.90 0.37 -7.74
C ASN A 133 9.80 0.20 -6.69
N LEU A 134 8.65 0.87 -6.88
CA LEU A 134 7.51 0.77 -5.97
C LEU A 134 6.81 -0.60 -6.03
N SER A 135 6.97 -1.36 -7.12
CA SER A 135 6.41 -2.71 -7.23
C SER A 135 7.15 -3.69 -6.31
N GLU A 136 8.45 -3.50 -6.07
CA GLU A 136 9.20 -4.28 -5.10
C GLU A 136 8.79 -3.97 -3.67
N VAL A 137 8.70 -2.67 -3.33
CA VAL A 137 8.22 -2.23 -2.01
C VAL A 137 6.83 -2.81 -1.71
N PHE A 138 5.96 -2.83 -2.72
CA PHE A 138 4.63 -3.43 -2.60
C PHE A 138 4.70 -4.95 -2.34
N MET A 139 5.54 -5.68 -3.06
CA MET A 139 5.68 -7.13 -2.87
C MET A 139 6.24 -7.50 -1.51
N ASP A 140 7.22 -6.75 -1.01
CA ASP A 140 7.79 -6.94 0.32
C ASP A 140 6.72 -6.72 1.42
N ASN A 141 5.88 -5.68 1.27
CA ASN A 141 4.75 -5.44 2.18
C ASN A 141 3.68 -6.55 2.09
N ALA A 142 3.38 -7.04 0.88
CA ALA A 142 2.42 -8.13 0.68
C ALA A 142 2.88 -9.42 1.34
N ALA A 143 4.16 -9.77 1.18
CA ALA A 143 4.75 -10.96 1.81
C ALA A 143 4.75 -10.85 3.35
N TYR A 144 5.03 -9.66 3.87
CA TYR A 144 4.99 -9.40 5.31
C TYR A 144 3.58 -9.59 5.89
N ASN A 145 2.55 -8.98 5.29
CA ASN A 145 1.18 -9.07 5.77
C ASN A 145 0.64 -10.51 5.72
N LEU A 146 1.05 -11.28 4.72
CA LEU A 146 0.72 -12.71 4.66
C LEU A 146 1.33 -13.47 5.84
N SER A 147 2.61 -13.23 6.15
CA SER A 147 3.32 -13.91 7.24
C SER A 147 2.71 -13.67 8.62
N LYS A 148 1.96 -12.58 8.78
CA LYS A 148 1.29 -12.18 10.03
C LYS A 148 -0.19 -12.58 10.14
N ASN A 149 -0.70 -13.34 9.19
CA ASN A 149 -2.13 -13.69 9.09
C ASN A 149 -3.07 -12.47 9.02
N ILE A 150 -2.55 -11.26 8.77
CA ILE A 150 -3.35 -10.03 8.64
C ILE A 150 -4.36 -10.18 7.51
N LEU A 151 -3.95 -10.82 6.42
CA LEU A 151 -4.81 -11.04 5.24
C LEU A 151 -6.00 -11.97 5.51
N GLU A 152 -5.92 -12.88 6.49
CA GLU A 152 -7.06 -13.73 6.83
C GLU A 152 -8.16 -12.91 7.53
N GLU A 153 -7.79 -12.01 8.44
CA GLU A 153 -8.73 -11.09 9.09
C GLU A 153 -9.34 -10.12 8.08
N GLU A 154 -8.54 -9.57 7.17
CA GLU A 154 -9.00 -8.71 6.09
C GLU A 154 -9.93 -9.46 5.12
N LYS A 155 -9.61 -10.69 4.74
CA LYS A 155 -10.45 -11.55 3.91
C LYS A 155 -11.84 -11.72 4.53
N GLU A 156 -11.92 -12.09 5.81
CA GLU A 156 -13.19 -12.23 6.50
C GLU A 156 -13.99 -10.93 6.50
N SER A 157 -13.34 -9.81 6.77
CA SER A 157 -13.97 -8.48 6.72
C SER A 157 -14.53 -8.16 5.34
N ILE A 158 -13.76 -8.39 4.28
CA ILE A 158 -14.14 -8.10 2.90
C ILE A 158 -15.27 -9.02 2.41
N LEU A 159 -15.18 -10.32 2.71
CA LEU A 159 -16.21 -11.28 2.30
C LEU A 159 -17.51 -11.12 3.08
N ASN A 160 -17.45 -10.63 4.32
CA ASN A 160 -18.62 -10.34 5.13
C ASN A 160 -19.20 -8.93 4.88
N SER A 161 -18.48 -8.07 4.15
CA SER A 161 -18.98 -6.75 3.78
C SER A 161 -20.04 -6.87 2.66
N SER A 162 -21.26 -7.23 3.03
CA SER A 162 -22.42 -7.29 2.11
C SER A 162 -23.08 -5.93 1.87
N ILE A 163 -22.63 -4.89 2.56
CA ILE A 163 -23.21 -3.54 2.45
C ILE A 163 -22.43 -2.79 1.39
N PHE A 164 -23.01 -2.65 0.21
CA PHE A 164 -22.51 -1.76 -0.82
C PHE A 164 -23.32 -0.46 -0.85
N HIS A 165 -22.66 0.65 -1.18
CA HIS A 165 -23.38 1.89 -1.42
C HIS A 165 -24.10 1.80 -2.79
N PRO A 166 -25.34 2.29 -2.93
CA PRO A 166 -26.09 2.21 -4.20
C PRO A 166 -25.35 2.79 -5.41
N THR A 167 -24.39 3.69 -5.18
CA THR A 167 -23.56 4.31 -6.23
C THR A 167 -22.25 3.59 -6.52
N ASP A 168 -21.97 2.47 -5.84
CA ASP A 168 -20.76 1.68 -6.13
C ASP A 168 -20.88 1.01 -7.51
N SER A 169 -19.90 1.22 -8.35
CA SER A 169 -19.85 0.71 -9.72
C SER A 169 -19.49 -0.78 -9.80
N HIS A 170 -18.86 -1.32 -8.75
CA HIS A 170 -18.49 -2.73 -8.67
C HIS A 170 -19.36 -3.46 -7.66
N PRO A 171 -19.81 -4.70 -7.97
CA PRO A 171 -20.50 -5.54 -7.02
C PRO A 171 -19.56 -5.94 -5.87
N PRO A 172 -20.09 -6.29 -4.69
CA PRO A 172 -19.32 -6.94 -3.64
C PRO A 172 -18.58 -8.17 -4.14
N LEU A 173 -17.39 -8.43 -3.58
CA LEU A 173 -16.59 -9.60 -3.98
C LEU A 173 -17.39 -10.91 -3.81
N SER A 174 -18.13 -11.06 -2.71
CA SER A 174 -19.01 -12.20 -2.45
C SER A 174 -19.97 -12.48 -3.61
N ASP A 175 -20.64 -11.44 -4.11
CA ASP A 175 -21.64 -11.57 -5.18
C ASP A 175 -20.97 -11.94 -6.52
N ARG A 176 -19.78 -11.39 -6.78
CA ARG A 176 -18.99 -11.75 -7.97
C ARG A 176 -18.55 -13.22 -7.92
N LEU A 177 -18.06 -13.67 -6.76
CA LEU A 177 -17.67 -15.07 -6.55
C LEU A 177 -18.85 -16.02 -6.75
N GLU A 178 -20.02 -15.71 -6.15
CA GLU A 178 -21.23 -16.49 -6.30
C GLU A 178 -21.69 -16.54 -7.78
N SER A 179 -21.61 -15.44 -8.51
CA SER A 179 -22.00 -15.35 -9.92
C SER A 179 -21.21 -16.24 -10.85
N ILE A 180 -19.96 -16.53 -10.52
CA ILE A 180 -19.06 -17.43 -11.27
C ILE A 180 -19.08 -18.86 -10.72
N GLY A 181 -19.93 -19.15 -9.74
CA GLY A 181 -20.06 -20.47 -9.12
C GLY A 181 -18.91 -20.88 -8.22
N TYR A 182 -18.18 -19.91 -7.65
CA TYR A 182 -17.08 -20.13 -6.71
C TYR A 182 -17.47 -19.66 -5.31
N LYS A 183 -17.21 -20.46 -4.28
CA LYS A 183 -17.56 -20.09 -2.91
C LYS A 183 -16.42 -19.38 -2.21
N SER A 184 -16.74 -18.37 -1.44
CA SER A 184 -15.78 -17.57 -0.69
C SER A 184 -14.97 -18.37 0.35
N ASP A 185 -15.58 -19.41 0.92
CA ASP A 185 -14.94 -20.32 1.88
C ASP A 185 -13.90 -21.28 1.22
N GLU A 186 -13.93 -21.40 -0.11
CA GLU A 186 -12.94 -22.19 -0.89
C GLU A 186 -11.63 -21.41 -1.13
N ILE A 187 -11.57 -20.11 -0.78
CA ILE A 187 -10.36 -19.30 -0.94
C ILE A 187 -9.41 -19.55 0.24
N VAL A 188 -8.24 -20.09 -0.07
CA VAL A 188 -7.18 -20.36 0.88
C VAL A 188 -6.13 -19.25 0.81
N ILE A 189 -5.95 -18.48 1.88
CA ILE A 189 -5.06 -17.32 1.90
C ILE A 189 -3.61 -17.70 1.67
N ASP A 190 -3.14 -18.80 2.22
CA ASP A 190 -1.78 -19.30 1.99
C ASP A 190 -1.47 -19.58 0.51
N GLU A 191 -2.50 -19.85 -0.29
CA GLU A 191 -2.37 -20.04 -1.73
C GLU A 191 -2.44 -18.72 -2.51
N VAL A 192 -2.86 -17.62 -1.91
CA VAL A 192 -3.03 -16.32 -2.57
C VAL A 192 -1.69 -15.80 -3.12
N LEU A 193 -0.59 -15.94 -2.37
CA LEU A 193 0.75 -15.58 -2.83
C LEU A 193 1.55 -16.78 -3.36
N ASN A 194 1.05 -18.03 -3.16
CA ASN A 194 1.72 -19.24 -3.61
C ASN A 194 1.49 -19.39 -5.12
N GLN A 195 2.33 -18.73 -5.88
CA GLN A 195 2.18 -18.63 -7.32
C GLN A 195 2.98 -19.72 -8.00
N GLY A 196 2.33 -20.37 -8.95
CA GLY A 196 3.03 -21.12 -9.97
C GLY A 196 3.92 -20.21 -10.84
N ASP A 197 3.89 -20.39 -12.14
CA ASP A 197 4.65 -19.53 -13.07
C ASP A 197 4.25 -18.05 -12.95
N SER A 198 5.17 -17.21 -12.52
CA SER A 198 4.97 -15.76 -12.44
C SER A 198 4.63 -15.18 -13.82
N CYS A 199 3.70 -14.23 -13.85
CA CYS A 199 3.40 -13.53 -15.11
C CYS A 199 4.36 -12.38 -15.42
N SER A 200 5.25 -12.00 -14.51
CA SER A 200 6.34 -11.06 -14.80
C SER A 200 7.25 -11.57 -15.93
N ASP A 201 7.42 -12.91 -16.05
CA ASP A 201 8.21 -13.54 -17.11
C ASP A 201 7.62 -13.36 -18.53
N LEU A 202 6.35 -12.92 -18.62
CA LEU A 202 5.70 -12.64 -19.90
C LEU A 202 6.05 -11.25 -20.45
N ILE A 203 6.68 -10.40 -19.64
CA ILE A 203 7.03 -9.05 -20.02
C ILE A 203 8.55 -8.96 -20.15
N LEU A 204 9.00 -8.60 -21.35
CA LEU A 204 10.39 -8.31 -21.58
C LEU A 204 10.81 -7.08 -20.77
N ASP A 205 11.92 -7.19 -20.06
CA ASP A 205 12.47 -6.11 -19.20
C ASP A 205 11.46 -5.58 -18.16
N ALA A 206 10.66 -6.49 -17.53
CA ALA A 206 9.60 -6.14 -16.59
C ALA A 206 10.09 -5.23 -15.45
N GLU A 207 11.25 -5.53 -14.87
CA GLU A 207 11.86 -4.75 -13.79
C GLU A 207 12.14 -3.31 -14.22
N LYS A 208 12.75 -3.14 -15.39
CA LYS A 208 13.02 -1.81 -15.94
C LYS A 208 11.73 -1.03 -16.23
N ILE A 209 10.69 -1.70 -16.70
CA ILE A 209 9.38 -1.06 -16.91
C ILE A 209 8.79 -0.58 -15.58
N GLU A 210 8.92 -1.37 -14.52
CA GLU A 210 8.47 -0.99 -13.18
C GLU A 210 9.24 0.22 -12.63
N GLU A 211 10.57 0.25 -12.83
CA GLU A 211 11.40 1.41 -12.49
C GLU A 211 10.99 2.66 -13.28
N ASP A 212 10.81 2.54 -14.59
CA ASP A 212 10.36 3.64 -15.46
C ASP A 212 8.96 4.16 -15.02
N LEU A 213 8.02 3.26 -14.66
CA LEU A 213 6.71 3.62 -14.14
C LEU A 213 6.80 4.29 -12.76
N THR A 214 7.70 3.83 -11.92
CA THR A 214 7.99 4.45 -10.62
C THR A 214 8.49 5.89 -10.81
N ASP A 215 9.40 6.11 -11.75
CA ASP A 215 9.90 7.45 -12.07
C ASP A 215 8.79 8.36 -12.64
N VAL A 216 7.88 7.82 -13.45
CA VAL A 216 6.69 8.57 -13.91
C VAL A 216 5.80 8.96 -12.73
N GLU A 217 5.53 8.05 -11.79
CA GLU A 217 4.73 8.33 -10.58
C GLU A 217 5.39 9.43 -9.74
N HIS A 218 6.72 9.37 -9.51
CA HIS A 218 7.45 10.41 -8.80
C HIS A 218 7.30 11.78 -9.47
N ARG A 219 7.51 11.84 -10.79
CA ARG A 219 7.34 13.09 -11.55
C ARG A 219 5.93 13.65 -11.45
N MET A 220 4.91 12.78 -11.49
CA MET A 220 3.51 13.21 -11.33
C MET A 220 3.24 13.76 -9.93
N ILE A 221 3.72 13.07 -8.87
CA ILE A 221 3.58 13.52 -7.49
C ILE A 221 4.20 14.92 -7.30
N LEU A 222 5.41 15.12 -7.81
CA LEU A 222 6.12 16.40 -7.73
C LEU A 222 5.43 17.49 -8.55
N ALA A 223 4.98 17.18 -9.77
CA ALA A 223 4.28 18.14 -10.64
C ALA A 223 2.94 18.59 -10.08
N LEU A 224 2.24 17.72 -9.35
CA LEU A 224 0.99 18.03 -8.65
C LEU A 224 1.21 18.74 -7.30
N GLY A 225 2.46 18.95 -6.87
CA GLY A 225 2.79 19.56 -5.59
C GLY A 225 2.41 18.71 -4.37
N LEU A 226 2.21 17.40 -4.54
CA LEU A 226 1.88 16.47 -3.46
C LEU A 226 3.11 16.12 -2.60
N ALA A 227 4.31 16.29 -3.14
CA ALA A 227 5.57 16.20 -2.45
C ALA A 227 6.55 17.26 -2.95
N VAL A 228 7.53 17.59 -2.10
CA VAL A 228 8.65 18.47 -2.43
C VAL A 228 9.92 17.76 -1.97
N ILE A 229 10.83 17.46 -2.91
CA ILE A 229 12.14 16.93 -2.54
C ILE A 229 12.92 18.07 -1.88
N PRO A 230 13.33 17.93 -0.60
CA PRO A 230 14.14 18.96 0.05
C PRO A 230 15.50 19.06 -0.66
N GLU A 231 16.02 20.29 -0.79
CA GLU A 231 17.41 20.48 -1.20
C GLU A 231 18.32 19.77 -0.19
N GLU A 232 19.29 18.99 -0.70
CA GLU A 232 20.15 18.12 0.11
C GLU A 232 20.82 18.92 1.24
N ASP A 233 20.33 18.75 2.45
CA ASP A 233 21.11 19.01 3.66
C ASP A 233 21.93 17.72 3.94
N ASN A 234 23.18 17.71 3.48
CA ASN A 234 24.10 16.55 3.41
C ASN A 234 24.45 15.91 4.77
N GLN A 235 23.64 16.07 5.83
CA GLN A 235 23.92 15.55 7.17
C GLN A 235 22.97 14.44 7.66
N GLY A 236 21.80 14.23 7.05
CA GLY A 236 20.76 13.28 7.53
C GLY A 236 21.03 11.82 7.17
N GLY A 237 21.38 11.52 5.94
CA GLY A 237 21.47 10.15 5.43
C GLY A 237 22.53 9.25 6.12
N ASN A 238 23.54 9.83 6.73
CA ASN A 238 24.58 9.06 7.46
C ASN A 238 24.11 8.67 8.88
N LEU A 239 23.23 9.47 9.49
CA LEU A 239 22.71 9.21 10.84
C LEU A 239 21.72 8.05 10.86
N GLU A 240 20.77 8.01 9.93
CA GLU A 240 19.78 6.94 9.84
C GLU A 240 20.45 5.58 9.58
N ALA A 241 21.37 5.52 8.64
CA ALA A 241 22.14 4.30 8.36
C ALA A 241 22.90 3.81 9.61
N VAL A 242 23.43 4.74 10.43
CA VAL A 242 24.10 4.38 11.68
C VAL A 242 23.09 3.88 12.72
N VAL A 243 21.92 4.50 12.84
CA VAL A 243 20.84 4.03 13.73
C VAL A 243 20.37 2.64 13.34
N TYR A 244 20.14 2.37 12.05
CA TYR A 244 19.76 1.05 11.56
C TYR A 244 20.85 0.01 11.83
N SER A 245 22.12 0.40 11.64
CA SER A 245 23.26 -0.45 11.96
C SER A 245 23.32 -0.79 13.45
N MET A 246 23.04 0.17 14.32
CA MET A 246 23.02 -0.05 15.77
C MET A 246 21.83 -0.95 16.19
N ALA A 247 20.66 -0.76 15.60
CA ALA A 247 19.51 -1.62 15.84
C ALA A 247 19.81 -3.07 15.39
N ALA A 248 20.35 -3.24 14.18
CA ALA A 248 20.75 -4.55 13.67
C ALA A 248 21.81 -5.23 14.56
N ALA A 249 22.75 -4.45 15.11
CA ALA A 249 23.77 -4.95 16.03
C ALA A 249 23.19 -5.32 17.41
N MET A 250 22.11 -4.68 17.85
CA MET A 250 21.41 -5.04 19.09
C MET A 250 20.61 -6.32 18.90
N ILE A 251 19.78 -6.40 17.84
CA ILE A 251 19.00 -7.59 17.47
C ILE A 251 19.91 -8.81 17.29
N GLY A 252 21.02 -8.66 16.57
CA GLY A 252 21.96 -9.74 16.31
C GLY A 252 23.00 -9.98 17.41
N ALA A 253 22.79 -9.50 18.64
CA ALA A 253 23.77 -9.62 19.73
C ALA A 253 24.07 -11.06 20.13
N ASP A 254 23.12 -11.95 19.98
CA ASP A 254 23.25 -13.40 20.24
C ASP A 254 23.81 -14.19 19.02
N GLY A 255 24.06 -13.49 17.89
CA GLY A 255 24.57 -14.06 16.64
C GLY A 255 23.49 -14.51 15.64
N ARG A 256 22.22 -14.18 15.89
CA ARG A 256 21.10 -14.40 14.99
C ARG A 256 20.26 -13.12 14.87
N ILE A 257 19.61 -12.95 13.75
CA ILE A 257 18.60 -11.90 13.54
C ILE A 257 17.28 -12.61 13.30
N GLU A 258 16.39 -12.57 14.28
CA GLU A 258 15.08 -13.17 14.15
C GLU A 258 14.05 -12.16 13.63
N GLN A 259 13.08 -12.66 12.86
CA GLN A 259 12.07 -11.81 12.20
C GLN A 259 11.24 -11.03 13.23
N GLU A 260 10.92 -11.67 14.37
CA GLU A 260 10.13 -11.07 15.45
C GLU A 260 10.83 -9.86 16.08
N GLU A 261 12.14 -9.96 16.28
CA GLU A 261 12.97 -8.88 16.83
C GLU A 261 13.06 -7.68 15.86
N VAL A 262 13.17 -7.96 14.56
CA VAL A 262 13.15 -6.91 13.53
C VAL A 262 11.84 -6.14 13.56
N GLU A 263 10.71 -6.82 13.73
CA GLU A 263 9.40 -6.20 13.80
C GLU A 263 9.20 -5.34 15.05
N VAL A 264 9.68 -5.82 16.19
CA VAL A 264 9.69 -5.05 17.43
C VAL A 264 10.54 -3.79 17.27
N ALA A 265 11.73 -3.93 16.71
CA ALA A 265 12.61 -2.79 16.42
C ALA A 265 11.96 -1.76 15.49
N GLU A 266 11.22 -2.20 14.47
CA GLU A 266 10.45 -1.32 13.59
C GLU A 266 9.37 -0.54 14.34
N GLN A 267 8.55 -1.23 15.13
CA GLN A 267 7.46 -0.60 15.88
C GLN A 267 7.97 0.46 16.85
N ILE A 268 9.03 0.13 17.58
CA ILE A 268 9.66 1.05 18.52
C ILE A 268 10.37 2.20 17.77
N GLY A 269 11.04 1.89 16.66
CA GLY A 269 11.73 2.89 15.85
C GLY A 269 10.80 3.97 15.30
N ILE A 270 9.64 3.57 14.76
CA ILE A 270 8.61 4.50 14.29
C ILE A 270 8.08 5.42 15.42
N GLN A 271 8.00 4.91 16.65
CA GLN A 271 7.49 5.67 17.78
C GLN A 271 8.52 6.66 18.35
N LEU A 272 9.79 6.26 18.42
CA LEU A 272 10.83 7.03 19.12
C LEU A 272 11.70 7.88 18.20
N ILE A 273 11.89 7.49 16.94
CA ILE A 273 12.80 8.16 16.01
C ILE A 273 12.01 8.78 14.87
N LYS A 274 11.93 10.11 14.87
CA LYS A 274 11.11 10.87 13.91
C LYS A 274 11.42 10.58 12.44
N THR A 275 12.68 10.27 12.12
CA THR A 275 13.14 9.99 10.75
C THR A 275 13.18 8.50 10.42
N PHE A 276 12.73 7.62 11.32
CA PHE A 276 12.75 6.18 11.10
C PHE A 276 11.80 5.76 9.98
N ASP A 277 12.33 5.07 8.98
CA ASP A 277 11.55 4.50 7.88
C ASP A 277 11.64 2.97 7.92
N LYS A 278 10.50 2.31 8.10
CA LYS A 278 10.42 0.84 8.20
C LYS A 278 10.90 0.13 6.93
N THR A 279 10.68 0.74 5.76
CA THR A 279 11.06 0.14 4.48
C THR A 279 12.57 0.16 4.31
N ASP A 280 13.20 1.30 4.62
CA ASP A 280 14.66 1.42 4.57
C ASP A 280 15.32 0.51 5.61
N PHE A 281 14.74 0.40 6.81
CA PHE A 281 15.25 -0.48 7.85
C PHE A 281 15.20 -1.96 7.43
N ARG A 282 14.07 -2.43 6.88
CA ARG A 282 13.94 -3.80 6.36
C ARG A 282 14.92 -4.08 5.23
N GLN A 283 15.06 -3.15 4.29
CA GLN A 283 15.99 -3.27 3.20
C GLN A 283 17.44 -3.29 3.71
N TYR A 284 17.75 -2.48 4.73
CA TYR A 284 19.04 -2.51 5.40
C TYR A 284 19.31 -3.87 6.02
N ILE A 285 18.39 -4.43 6.80
CA ILE A 285 18.52 -5.76 7.43
C ILE A 285 18.69 -6.86 6.38
N LYS A 286 17.88 -6.84 5.32
CA LYS A 286 17.90 -7.84 4.22
C LYS A 286 19.24 -7.86 3.48
N ASN A 287 19.89 -6.71 3.34
CA ASN A 287 21.17 -6.58 2.62
C ASN A 287 22.40 -6.63 3.54
N LEU A 288 22.23 -7.02 4.80
CA LEU A 288 23.29 -7.05 5.78
C LEU A 288 24.14 -8.33 5.63
N ASP A 289 25.38 -8.19 5.19
CA ASP A 289 26.32 -9.31 5.03
C ASP A 289 26.83 -9.86 6.38
N SER A 290 26.89 -9.00 7.41
CA SER A 290 27.34 -9.34 8.76
C SER A 290 26.86 -8.33 9.79
N VAL A 291 26.63 -8.79 11.04
CA VAL A 291 26.22 -7.93 12.16
C VAL A 291 27.29 -6.87 12.44
N PRO A 292 26.94 -5.56 12.45
CA PRO A 292 27.89 -4.49 12.69
C PRO A 292 28.43 -4.46 14.12
N ASN A 293 29.61 -3.88 14.32
CA ASN A 293 30.12 -3.65 15.67
C ASN A 293 29.50 -2.39 16.29
N ILE A 294 28.62 -2.56 17.27
CA ILE A 294 27.85 -1.47 17.89
C ILE A 294 28.74 -0.45 18.62
N ILE A 295 29.88 -0.88 19.18
CA ILE A 295 30.79 0.00 19.91
C ILE A 295 31.50 0.97 18.97
N ASP A 296 31.88 0.51 17.79
CA ASP A 296 32.49 1.37 16.77
C ASP A 296 31.48 2.37 16.19
N LEU A 297 30.23 1.96 16.05
CA LEU A 297 29.13 2.85 15.68
C LEU A 297 28.87 3.91 16.75
N ALA A 298 28.85 3.52 18.02
CA ALA A 298 28.66 4.45 19.15
C ALA A 298 29.75 5.53 19.22
N LYS A 299 31.00 5.16 18.92
CA LYS A 299 32.11 6.11 18.82
C LYS A 299 31.90 7.12 17.69
N LYS A 300 31.37 6.72 16.53
CA LYS A 300 31.06 7.63 15.42
C LYS A 300 30.02 8.68 15.82
N LEU A 301 29.09 8.35 16.71
CA LEU A 301 28.06 9.25 17.24
C LEU A 301 28.49 10.04 18.47
N SER A 302 29.77 9.98 18.89
CA SER A 302 30.27 10.63 20.12
C SER A 302 30.12 12.17 20.09
N SER A 303 30.15 12.79 18.91
CA SER A 303 29.96 14.25 18.74
C SER A 303 28.50 14.71 18.73
N MET A 304 27.52 13.76 18.69
CA MET A 304 26.11 14.07 18.72
C MET A 304 25.71 14.72 20.07
N ASP A 305 24.68 15.55 20.08
CA ASP A 305 24.13 16.13 21.30
C ASP A 305 23.53 15.06 22.24
N LYS A 306 23.43 15.43 23.51
CA LYS A 306 22.99 14.49 24.57
C LYS A 306 21.55 14.04 24.41
N THR A 307 20.68 14.88 23.87
CA THR A 307 19.24 14.57 23.67
C THR A 307 19.09 13.49 22.64
N ASN A 308 19.72 13.62 21.47
CA ASN A 308 19.65 12.64 20.39
C ASN A 308 20.34 11.30 20.79
N LYS A 309 21.47 11.34 21.50
CA LYS A 309 22.06 10.14 22.11
C LYS A 309 21.08 9.41 23.04
N GLY A 310 20.36 10.19 23.87
CA GLY A 310 19.34 9.66 24.79
C GLY A 310 18.19 8.96 24.04
N ILE A 311 17.73 9.53 22.94
CA ILE A 311 16.66 8.92 22.10
C ILE A 311 17.15 7.60 21.51
N ILE A 312 18.35 7.58 20.89
CA ILE A 312 18.91 6.36 20.31
C ILE A 312 19.14 5.33 21.41
N PHE A 313 19.65 5.73 22.57
CA PHE A 313 19.83 4.82 23.69
C PHE A 313 18.51 4.20 24.15
N SER A 314 17.45 5.01 24.32
CA SER A 314 16.13 4.53 24.71
C SER A 314 15.54 3.56 23.66
N TYR A 315 15.81 3.80 22.37
CA TYR A 315 15.44 2.91 21.30
C TYR A 315 16.11 1.54 21.42
N LEU A 316 17.44 1.52 21.61
CA LEU A 316 18.22 0.29 21.77
C LEU A 316 17.86 -0.45 23.06
N GLU A 317 17.62 0.28 24.16
CA GLU A 317 17.18 -0.28 25.43
C GLU A 317 15.79 -0.93 25.32
N ALA A 318 14.89 -0.31 24.53
CA ALA A 318 13.57 -0.86 24.27
C ALA A 318 13.62 -2.13 23.38
N ILE A 319 14.51 -2.18 22.39
CA ILE A 319 14.75 -3.41 21.62
C ILE A 319 15.24 -4.53 22.53
N ALA A 320 16.27 -4.27 23.33
CA ALA A 320 16.86 -5.25 24.22
C ALA A 320 15.90 -5.77 25.32
N ASN A 321 14.86 -5.01 25.68
CA ASN A 321 13.85 -5.41 26.64
C ASN A 321 12.55 -5.93 25.99
N ALA A 322 12.53 -6.11 24.68
CA ALA A 322 11.35 -6.59 23.97
C ALA A 322 11.01 -8.03 24.29
N ASP A 323 12.01 -8.84 24.56
CA ASP A 323 11.89 -10.18 25.14
C ASP A 323 11.87 -10.07 26.66
N GLU A 324 11.02 -10.82 27.34
CA GLU A 324 10.96 -10.81 28.80
C GLU A 324 12.29 -11.28 29.47
N ASP A 325 13.30 -11.67 28.68
CA ASP A 325 14.58 -12.24 29.14
C ASP A 325 15.77 -11.50 28.49
N LEU A 326 16.18 -10.38 29.12
CA LEU A 326 17.32 -9.57 28.67
C LEU A 326 18.61 -10.43 28.61
N ALA A 327 19.14 -10.67 27.42
CA ALA A 327 20.33 -11.46 27.26
C ALA A 327 21.56 -10.77 27.90
N LYS A 328 22.50 -11.56 28.44
CA LYS A 328 23.70 -11.02 29.09
C LYS A 328 24.55 -10.18 28.14
N GLU A 329 24.56 -10.52 26.88
CA GLU A 329 25.26 -9.83 25.80
C GLU A 329 24.66 -8.43 25.55
N GLU A 330 23.34 -8.32 25.49
CA GLU A 330 22.63 -7.06 25.32
C GLU A 330 22.83 -6.12 26.51
N GLN A 331 22.70 -6.64 27.72
CA GLN A 331 23.00 -5.86 28.94
C GLN A 331 24.42 -5.31 28.96
N LYS A 332 25.39 -6.11 28.48
CA LYS A 332 26.79 -5.68 28.37
C LYS A 332 26.92 -4.55 27.36
N ILE A 333 26.28 -4.67 26.20
CA ILE A 333 26.25 -3.63 25.16
C ILE A 333 25.65 -2.34 25.71
N LEU A 334 24.50 -2.37 26.36
CA LEU A 334 23.85 -1.19 26.96
C LEU A 334 24.72 -0.50 27.99
N ASN A 335 25.41 -1.27 28.83
CA ASN A 335 26.33 -0.74 29.83
C ASN A 335 27.56 -0.05 29.19
N GLU A 336 28.08 -0.57 28.10
CA GLU A 336 29.17 0.03 27.36
C GLU A 336 28.73 1.31 26.63
N LEU A 337 27.54 1.32 26.03
CA LEU A 337 26.97 2.51 25.41
C LEU A 337 26.77 3.66 26.40
N LYS A 338 26.25 3.37 27.62
CA LYS A 338 26.13 4.37 28.70
C LYS A 338 27.48 5.01 29.03
N LYS A 339 28.54 4.23 29.08
CA LYS A 339 29.89 4.74 29.36
C LYS A 339 30.44 5.62 28.23
N ILE A 340 30.27 5.17 26.96
CA ILE A 340 30.77 5.91 25.77
C ILE A 340 30.06 7.24 25.62
N TRP A 341 28.76 7.28 25.85
CA TRP A 341 27.92 8.49 25.65
C TRP A 341 27.72 9.33 26.90
N SER A 342 28.22 8.87 28.04
CA SER A 342 28.07 9.54 29.35
C SER A 342 26.60 9.82 29.72
N LEU A 343 25.76 8.77 29.53
CA LEU A 343 24.32 8.77 29.83
C LEU A 343 24.07 8.23 31.24
#